data_0a6340015976e811eca7b0b6fa5c42d1
#
_entry.id   0a6340015976e811eca7b0b6fa5c42d1
#
_cell.length_a   1.000
_cell.length_b   1.000
_cell.length_c   1.000
_cell.angle_alpha   90.00
_cell.angle_beta   90.00
_cell.angle_gamma   90.00
#
_symmetry.space_group_name_H-M   'P 1'
#
loop_
_entity.id
_entity.type
_entity.pdbx_description
1 polymer ?
#
loop_
_entity_poly.entity_id
_entity_poly.type
_entity_poly.pdbx_seq_one_letter_code
_entity_poly.pdbx_strand_id
1 'polypeptide(L)'
;MGGVVSPKRDLDLIQALADKVRNMALCRPLLLAVDGLASYVSAFRNAFRSKFPRQEGETGRCKMVSWQGIAIVQVVKQRVAGVLNVERRIVQGAKDMVECLIEKTQGKGVINTAFIERLNATFRQRINSLTRRTRTLAQRTETLVAGMYLVGCFYNFCDYHHSLRLKLSVGSFGYRWVQRTPAIASGLTDHQWTPAELFNFKVPPLC
;
A
#
# COMPACT_ATOMS: atom_id res chain seq x y z
N MET A 1 5.96 -4.16 -5.11
CA MET A 1 4.74 -4.53 -4.36
C MET A 1 5.12 -5.52 -3.27
N GLY A 2 4.55 -5.43 -2.09
CA GLY A 2 4.91 -6.32 -0.99
C GLY A 2 3.70 -6.69 -0.13
N GLY A 3 3.61 -7.93 0.28
CA GLY A 3 2.66 -8.43 1.24
C GLY A 3 3.36 -9.32 2.26
N VAL A 4 2.71 -9.58 3.36
CA VAL A 4 3.14 -10.55 4.37
C VAL A 4 2.03 -11.57 4.54
N VAL A 5 2.39 -12.83 4.60
CA VAL A 5 1.44 -13.94 4.78
C VAL A 5 1.82 -14.71 6.03
N SER A 6 0.84 -14.98 6.88
CA SER A 6 1.00 -15.80 8.07
C SER A 6 -0.26 -16.65 8.27
N PRO A 7 -0.14 -17.86 8.82
CA PRO A 7 -1.30 -18.64 9.24
C PRO A 7 -2.01 -18.03 10.45
N LYS A 8 -1.34 -17.15 11.19
CA LYS A 8 -1.89 -16.44 12.36
C LYS A 8 -2.08 -14.97 12.05
N ARG A 9 -3.18 -14.41 12.54
CA ARG A 9 -3.45 -12.97 12.51
C ARG A 9 -3.09 -12.37 13.87
N ASP A 10 -1.80 -12.15 14.07
CA ASP A 10 -1.21 -11.66 15.33
C ASP A 10 -0.47 -10.33 15.14
N LEU A 11 0.09 -9.82 16.23
CA LEU A 11 0.87 -8.57 16.22
C LEU A 11 2.17 -8.72 15.42
N ASP A 12 2.75 -9.91 15.40
CA ASP A 12 4.01 -10.18 14.68
C ASP A 12 3.81 -10.03 13.18
N LEU A 13 2.67 -10.51 12.63
CA LEU A 13 2.30 -10.32 11.24
C LEU A 13 2.17 -8.83 10.90
N ILE A 14 1.51 -8.06 11.78
CA ILE A 14 1.30 -6.62 11.58
C ILE A 14 2.63 -5.87 11.67
N GLN A 15 3.50 -6.24 12.61
CA GLN A 15 4.83 -5.66 12.74
C GLN A 15 5.70 -5.99 11.52
N ALA A 16 5.71 -7.24 11.06
CA ALA A 16 6.43 -7.65 9.86
C ALA A 16 5.97 -6.88 8.60
N LEU A 17 4.67 -6.59 8.48
CA LEU A 17 4.14 -5.73 7.43
C LEU A 17 4.68 -4.30 7.54
N ALA A 18 4.65 -3.72 8.75
CA ALA A 18 5.13 -2.36 8.98
C ALA A 18 6.63 -2.22 8.71
N ASP A 19 7.44 -3.21 9.10
CA ASP A 19 8.88 -3.25 8.84
C ASP A 19 9.18 -3.40 7.34
N LYS A 20 8.39 -4.22 6.63
CA LYS A 20 8.49 -4.33 5.18
C LYS A 20 8.18 -3.01 4.48
N VAL A 21 7.12 -2.31 4.89
CA VAL A 21 6.78 -0.97 4.37
C VAL A 21 7.91 0.01 4.64
N ARG A 22 8.48 0.01 5.86
CA ARG A 22 9.64 0.83 6.21
C ARG A 22 10.83 0.59 5.28
N ASN A 23 11.17 -0.67 5.03
CA ASN A 23 12.32 -1.04 4.19
C ASN A 23 12.11 -0.66 2.72
N MET A 24 10.86 -0.58 2.28
CA MET A 24 10.49 -0.16 0.91
C MET A 24 10.29 1.35 0.77
N ALA A 25 10.17 2.07 1.87
CA ALA A 25 9.90 3.51 1.88
C ALA A 25 11.16 4.32 1.63
N LEU A 26 11.54 4.48 0.35
CA LEU A 26 12.71 5.25 -0.08
C LEU A 26 12.44 6.76 -0.10
N CYS A 27 11.19 7.17 -0.31
CA CYS A 27 10.78 8.57 -0.43
C CYS A 27 10.08 9.08 0.84
N ARG A 28 10.34 10.34 1.18
CA ARG A 28 9.64 11.10 2.24
C ARG A 28 9.27 12.47 1.70
N PRO A 29 8.18 13.07 2.13
CA PRO A 29 7.24 12.61 3.18
C PRO A 29 6.34 11.44 2.75
N LEU A 30 5.86 10.64 3.72
CA LEU A 30 5.03 9.46 3.50
C LEU A 30 3.73 9.54 4.30
N LEU A 31 2.61 9.25 3.64
CA LEU A 31 1.29 9.15 4.27
C LEU A 31 0.86 7.69 4.37
N LEU A 32 0.66 7.20 5.57
CA LEU A 32 0.19 5.84 5.88
C LEU A 32 -1.26 5.90 6.32
N ALA A 33 -2.16 5.40 5.48
CA ALA A 33 -3.59 5.28 5.80
C ALA A 33 -3.90 3.86 6.26
N VAL A 34 -4.38 3.72 7.50
CA VAL A 34 -4.74 2.44 8.12
C VAL A 34 -6.22 2.38 8.50
N ASP A 35 -6.74 1.18 8.68
CA ASP A 35 -8.10 0.97 9.19
C ASP A 35 -8.21 1.24 10.70
N GLY A 36 -9.41 0.98 11.28
CA GLY A 36 -9.71 1.24 12.67
C GLY A 36 -8.94 0.36 13.70
N LEU A 37 -8.12 -0.61 13.26
CA LEU A 37 -7.41 -1.50 14.16
C LEU A 37 -6.20 -0.78 14.80
N ALA A 38 -6.20 -0.64 16.12
CA ALA A 38 -5.16 0.09 16.87
C ALA A 38 -3.75 -0.50 16.70
N SER A 39 -3.66 -1.82 16.46
CA SER A 39 -2.40 -2.53 16.27
C SER A 39 -1.60 -2.02 15.07
N TYR A 40 -2.26 -1.56 14.00
CA TYR A 40 -1.57 -0.95 12.85
C TYR A 40 -0.87 0.34 13.23
N VAL A 41 -1.54 1.20 14.00
CA VAL A 41 -0.95 2.45 14.47
C VAL A 41 0.30 2.19 15.30
N SER A 42 0.22 1.24 16.24
CA SER A 42 1.34 0.87 17.10
C SER A 42 2.51 0.28 16.31
N ALA A 43 2.24 -0.62 15.37
CA ALA A 43 3.26 -1.25 14.54
C ALA A 43 3.97 -0.23 13.63
N PHE A 44 3.23 0.65 12.98
CA PHE A 44 3.83 1.70 12.14
C PHE A 44 4.62 2.72 12.95
N ARG A 45 4.14 3.12 14.14
CA ARG A 45 4.92 3.95 15.05
C ARG A 45 6.22 3.27 15.49
N ASN A 46 6.18 1.98 15.75
CA ASN A 46 7.36 1.20 16.09
C ASN A 46 8.33 1.06 14.92
N ALA A 47 7.84 0.80 13.73
CA ALA A 47 8.67 0.65 12.54
C ALA A 47 9.39 1.95 12.15
N PHE A 48 8.68 3.09 12.19
CA PHE A 48 9.22 4.38 11.74
C PHE A 48 9.82 5.21 12.89
N ARG A 49 10.69 4.59 13.71
CA ARG A 49 11.49 5.27 14.73
C ARG A 49 12.91 4.73 14.73
N SER A 50 13.84 5.55 15.19
CA SER A 50 15.25 5.19 15.32
C SER A 50 15.75 5.49 16.72
N LYS A 51 16.78 4.77 17.14
CA LYS A 51 17.50 5.08 18.39
C LYS A 51 18.20 6.42 18.25
N PHE A 52 17.99 7.29 19.20
CA PHE A 52 18.77 8.52 19.32
C PHE A 52 20.13 8.19 19.96
N PRO A 53 21.24 8.65 19.36
CA PRO A 53 22.56 8.45 19.97
C PRO A 53 22.61 9.03 21.40
N ARG A 54 23.25 8.33 22.31
CA ARG A 54 23.48 8.83 23.64
C ARG A 54 24.59 9.89 23.62
N GLN A 55 24.48 10.84 24.50
CA GLN A 55 25.61 11.74 24.81
C GLN A 55 26.59 11.02 25.76
N GLU A 56 27.87 11.40 25.72
CA GLU A 56 28.86 10.85 26.63
C GLU A 56 28.44 11.10 28.10
N GLY A 57 28.44 10.03 28.91
CA GLY A 57 28.01 10.06 30.31
C GLY A 57 26.55 9.70 30.58
N GLU A 58 25.71 9.57 29.59
CA GLU A 58 24.31 9.11 29.77
C GLU A 58 24.23 7.60 29.98
N THR A 59 23.60 7.17 31.08
CA THR A 59 23.29 5.76 31.37
C THR A 59 21.81 5.46 31.12
N GLY A 60 21.44 4.17 30.88
CA GLY A 60 20.08 3.76 30.69
C GLY A 60 19.70 3.39 29.25
N ARG A 61 18.40 3.27 28.94
CA ARG A 61 17.89 2.87 27.60
C ARG A 61 17.95 4.03 26.60
N CYS A 62 18.43 3.77 25.38
CA CYS A 62 18.42 4.78 24.31
C CYS A 62 17.00 5.31 24.05
N LYS A 63 16.88 6.62 23.89
CA LYS A 63 15.63 7.27 23.49
C LYS A 63 15.28 6.89 22.06
N MET A 64 14.02 6.54 21.84
CA MET A 64 13.49 6.27 20.49
C MET A 64 12.84 7.53 19.95
N VAL A 65 13.26 7.96 18.77
CA VAL A 65 12.73 9.17 18.11
C VAL A 65 12.01 8.75 16.82
N SER A 66 10.79 9.23 16.66
CA SER A 66 10.01 9.02 15.42
C SER A 66 10.66 9.73 14.24
N TRP A 67 10.60 9.09 13.08
CA TRP A 67 11.11 9.71 11.85
C TRP A 67 10.27 10.91 11.46
N GLN A 68 10.92 11.97 11.05
CA GLN A 68 10.24 13.12 10.46
C GLN A 68 9.69 12.78 9.06
N GLY A 69 8.64 13.50 8.66
CA GLY A 69 8.01 13.29 7.36
C GLY A 69 7.15 12.03 7.26
N ILE A 70 6.78 11.41 8.39
CA ILE A 70 5.84 10.27 8.42
C ILE A 70 4.53 10.73 9.04
N ALA A 71 3.45 10.66 8.24
CA ALA A 71 2.09 10.87 8.71
C ALA A 71 1.35 9.53 8.78
N ILE A 72 0.65 9.30 9.88
CA ILE A 72 -0.23 8.14 10.08
C ILE A 72 -1.65 8.66 10.28
N VAL A 73 -2.55 8.19 9.43
CA VAL A 73 -3.97 8.52 9.47
C VAL A 73 -4.79 7.25 9.60
N GLN A 74 -5.90 7.33 10.30
CA GLN A 74 -6.77 6.19 10.56
C GLN A 74 -8.18 6.45 10.04
N VAL A 75 -8.77 5.44 9.39
CA VAL A 75 -10.16 5.44 8.95
C VAL A 75 -10.93 4.44 9.79
N VAL A 76 -11.78 4.94 10.66
CA VAL A 76 -12.62 4.13 11.54
C VAL A 76 -14.03 4.07 10.94
N LYS A 77 -14.49 2.88 10.60
CA LYS A 77 -15.83 2.63 10.06
C LYS A 77 -16.67 1.93 11.12
N GLN A 78 -17.74 2.57 11.56
CA GLN A 78 -18.67 2.03 12.55
C GLN A 78 -20.10 2.07 12.00
N ARG A 79 -20.90 1.08 12.32
CA ARG A 79 -22.33 1.09 12.04
C ARG A 79 -23.09 1.37 13.33
N VAL A 80 -23.81 2.50 13.35
CA VAL A 80 -24.69 2.89 14.46
C VAL A 80 -26.11 2.94 13.92
N ALA A 81 -27.02 2.16 14.49
CA ALA A 81 -28.41 2.07 14.04
C ALA A 81 -28.57 1.83 12.52
N GLY A 82 -27.72 0.97 11.93
CA GLY A 82 -27.76 0.67 10.48
C GLY A 82 -27.04 1.68 9.57
N VAL A 83 -26.74 2.88 10.07
CA VAL A 83 -26.04 3.94 9.32
C VAL A 83 -24.53 3.78 9.45
N LEU A 84 -23.82 3.84 8.32
CA LEU A 84 -22.36 3.79 8.29
C LEU A 84 -21.79 5.16 8.68
N ASN A 85 -21.16 5.24 9.84
CA ASN A 85 -20.36 6.38 10.25
C ASN A 85 -18.87 6.14 9.91
N VAL A 86 -18.23 7.12 9.27
CA VAL A 86 -16.81 7.05 8.88
C VAL A 86 -16.07 8.22 9.54
N GLU A 87 -15.30 7.89 10.56
CA GLU A 87 -14.44 8.86 11.24
C GLU A 87 -13.01 8.79 10.67
N ARG A 88 -12.40 9.94 10.44
CA ARG A 88 -11.03 10.08 9.94
C ARG A 88 -10.19 10.80 10.97
N ARG A 89 -9.10 10.15 11.40
CA ARG A 89 -8.23 10.67 12.46
C ARG A 89 -6.81 10.82 11.95
N ILE A 90 -6.18 11.94 12.25
CA ILE A 90 -4.73 12.08 12.12
C ILE A 90 -4.13 11.62 13.45
N VAL A 91 -3.36 10.53 13.38
CA VAL A 91 -2.76 9.90 14.58
C VAL A 91 -1.34 10.38 14.79
N GLN A 92 -0.65 10.72 13.69
CA GLN A 92 0.71 11.26 13.70
C GLN A 92 0.92 12.14 12.47
N GLY A 93 1.64 13.24 12.62
CA GLY A 93 1.95 14.22 11.58
C GLY A 93 1.11 15.49 11.71
N ALA A 94 1.61 16.59 11.15
CA ALA A 94 0.90 17.86 11.09
C ALA A 94 -0.25 17.80 10.08
N LYS A 95 -1.35 18.49 10.37
CA LYS A 95 -2.55 18.52 9.50
C LYS A 95 -2.22 19.04 8.11
N ASP A 96 -1.45 20.13 8.02
CA ASP A 96 -1.07 20.75 6.74
C ASP A 96 -0.24 19.80 5.88
N MET A 97 0.66 19.02 6.50
CA MET A 97 1.44 17.99 5.81
C MET A 97 0.54 16.89 5.25
N VAL A 98 -0.45 16.44 6.03
CA VAL A 98 -1.42 15.40 5.59
C VAL A 98 -2.25 15.92 4.42
N GLU A 99 -2.76 17.14 4.50
CA GLU A 99 -3.56 17.78 3.45
C GLU A 99 -2.73 17.94 2.16
N CYS A 100 -1.50 18.44 2.26
CA CYS A 100 -0.59 18.56 1.13
C CYS A 100 -0.28 17.21 0.46
N LEU A 101 -0.07 16.15 1.26
CA LEU A 101 0.17 14.80 0.73
C LEU A 101 -1.05 14.21 0.02
N ILE A 102 -2.25 14.45 0.55
CA ILE A 102 -3.50 14.03 -0.09
C ILE A 102 -3.67 14.76 -1.43
N GLU A 103 -3.46 16.07 -1.45
CA GLU A 103 -3.56 16.85 -2.68
C GLU A 103 -2.58 16.36 -3.76
N LYS A 104 -1.31 16.15 -3.39
CA LYS A 104 -0.26 15.67 -4.32
C LYS A 104 -0.51 14.26 -4.84
N THR A 105 -1.12 13.39 -4.05
CA THR A 105 -1.28 11.96 -4.43
C THR A 105 -2.65 11.65 -5.01
N GLN A 106 -3.67 12.41 -4.67
CA GLN A 106 -5.07 12.12 -5.04
C GLN A 106 -5.77 13.32 -5.72
N GLY A 107 -5.09 14.45 -5.84
CA GLY A 107 -5.66 15.71 -6.30
C GLY A 107 -6.63 16.28 -5.25
N LYS A 108 -7.92 16.14 -5.47
CA LYS A 108 -8.95 16.46 -4.47
C LYS A 108 -9.44 15.16 -3.84
N GLY A 109 -9.29 15.03 -2.54
CA GLY A 109 -9.69 13.81 -1.87
C GLY A 109 -9.75 13.92 -0.36
N VAL A 110 -10.11 12.82 0.26
CA VAL A 110 -10.14 12.67 1.71
C VAL A 110 -9.33 11.45 2.11
N ILE A 111 -8.86 11.41 3.34
CA ILE A 111 -8.23 10.22 3.91
C ILE A 111 -9.15 9.01 3.69
N ASN A 112 -8.66 7.99 2.99
CA ASN A 112 -9.44 6.78 2.73
C ASN A 112 -8.54 5.54 2.62
N THR A 113 -9.16 4.36 2.72
CA THR A 113 -8.52 3.05 2.55
C THR A 113 -9.00 2.33 1.28
N ALA A 114 -9.69 3.04 0.37
CA ALA A 114 -10.35 2.43 -0.78
C ALA A 114 -9.37 1.75 -1.75
N PHE A 115 -8.16 2.29 -1.89
CA PHE A 115 -7.17 1.71 -2.80
C PHE A 115 -6.71 0.32 -2.34
N ILE A 116 -6.38 0.16 -1.06
CA ILE A 116 -5.98 -1.13 -0.51
C ILE A 116 -7.16 -2.11 -0.43
N GLU A 117 -8.36 -1.62 -0.15
CA GLU A 117 -9.58 -2.44 -0.16
C GLU A 117 -9.85 -3.00 -1.56
N ARG A 118 -9.69 -2.19 -2.62
CA ARG A 118 -9.81 -2.63 -4.02
C ARG A 118 -8.74 -3.66 -4.38
N LEU A 119 -7.49 -3.41 -4.01
CA LEU A 119 -6.40 -4.36 -4.24
C LEU A 119 -6.67 -5.70 -3.54
N ASN A 120 -7.11 -5.67 -2.29
CA ASN A 120 -7.50 -6.86 -1.55
C ASN A 120 -8.67 -7.61 -2.21
N ALA A 121 -9.64 -6.89 -2.80
CA ALA A 121 -10.71 -7.51 -3.57
C ALA A 121 -10.18 -8.21 -4.82
N THR A 122 -9.25 -7.58 -5.55
CA THR A 122 -8.58 -8.18 -6.73
C THR A 122 -7.84 -9.47 -6.35
N PHE A 123 -7.08 -9.47 -5.25
CA PHE A 123 -6.42 -10.69 -4.77
C PHE A 123 -7.43 -11.80 -4.45
N ARG A 124 -8.55 -11.47 -3.79
CA ARG A 124 -9.60 -12.46 -3.50
C ARG A 124 -10.29 -13.00 -4.75
N GLN A 125 -10.40 -12.22 -5.81
CA GLN A 125 -10.97 -12.67 -7.09
C GLN A 125 -10.02 -13.59 -7.87
N ARG A 126 -8.71 -13.33 -7.80
CA ARG A 126 -7.71 -14.02 -8.62
C ARG A 126 -7.01 -15.18 -7.93
N ILE A 127 -7.07 -15.23 -6.61
CA ILE A 127 -6.45 -16.30 -5.79
C ILE A 127 -7.56 -17.03 -5.05
N ASN A 128 -7.92 -18.22 -5.54
CA ASN A 128 -9.03 -19.01 -5.01
C ASN A 128 -8.95 -19.26 -3.51
N SER A 129 -7.75 -19.48 -2.97
CA SER A 129 -7.52 -19.71 -1.55
C SER A 129 -7.77 -18.47 -0.66
N LEU A 130 -7.86 -17.27 -1.24
CA LEU A 130 -8.22 -16.03 -0.55
C LEU A 130 -9.70 -15.66 -0.68
N THR A 131 -10.45 -16.40 -1.49
CA THR A 131 -11.88 -16.16 -1.70
C THR A 131 -12.66 -16.48 -0.41
N ARG A 132 -13.65 -15.66 -0.07
CA ARG A 132 -14.51 -15.92 1.07
C ARG A 132 -15.29 -17.22 0.86
N ARG A 133 -15.37 -18.08 1.89
CA ARG A 133 -16.05 -19.40 1.85
C ARG A 133 -15.49 -20.33 0.76
N THR A 134 -14.18 -20.26 0.51
CA THR A 134 -13.52 -21.19 -0.42
C THR A 134 -13.44 -22.60 0.20
N ARG A 135 -13.53 -23.62 -0.66
CA ARG A 135 -13.19 -25.01 -0.31
C ARG A 135 -11.70 -25.30 -0.60
N THR A 136 -11.03 -24.42 -1.32
CA THR A 136 -9.64 -24.56 -1.73
C THR A 136 -8.75 -23.74 -0.80
N LEU A 137 -8.40 -24.32 0.36
CA LEU A 137 -7.51 -23.67 1.31
C LEU A 137 -6.06 -23.72 0.82
N ALA A 138 -5.30 -22.67 1.11
CA ALA A 138 -3.85 -22.69 0.88
C ALA A 138 -3.20 -23.64 1.87
N GLN A 139 -2.57 -24.72 1.36
CA GLN A 139 -1.86 -25.68 2.20
C GLN A 139 -0.43 -25.23 2.53
N ARG A 140 0.16 -24.39 1.69
CA ARG A 140 1.52 -23.87 1.84
C ARG A 140 1.54 -22.35 1.73
N THR A 141 2.20 -21.71 2.66
CA THR A 141 2.36 -20.25 2.71
C THR A 141 3.12 -19.72 1.48
N GLU A 142 4.15 -20.46 1.04
CA GLU A 142 5.00 -20.10 -0.09
C GLU A 142 4.19 -20.02 -1.40
N THR A 143 3.28 -20.95 -1.62
CA THR A 143 2.38 -20.94 -2.79
C THR A 143 1.49 -19.71 -2.78
N LEU A 144 0.95 -19.33 -1.61
CA LEU A 144 0.14 -18.13 -1.47
C LEU A 144 0.95 -16.85 -1.71
N VAL A 145 2.16 -16.79 -1.18
CA VAL A 145 3.09 -15.68 -1.41
C VAL A 145 3.41 -15.54 -2.89
N ALA A 146 3.80 -16.64 -3.55
CA ALA A 146 4.07 -16.63 -4.99
C ALA A 146 2.87 -16.19 -5.81
N GLY A 147 1.67 -16.69 -5.49
CA GLY A 147 0.42 -16.27 -6.13
C GLY A 147 0.13 -14.78 -5.95
N MET A 148 0.38 -14.21 -4.76
CA MET A 148 0.22 -12.77 -4.52
C MET A 148 1.21 -11.93 -5.33
N TYR A 149 2.48 -12.37 -5.43
CA TYR A 149 3.46 -11.67 -6.27
C TYR A 149 3.06 -11.74 -7.74
N LEU A 150 2.68 -12.92 -8.25
CA LEU A 150 2.26 -13.09 -9.62
C LEU A 150 1.06 -12.20 -9.97
N VAL A 151 -0.01 -12.26 -9.17
CA VAL A 151 -1.18 -11.41 -9.35
C VAL A 151 -0.81 -9.93 -9.26
N GLY A 152 0.10 -9.56 -8.36
CA GLY A 152 0.61 -8.19 -8.24
C GLY A 152 1.37 -7.71 -9.47
N CYS A 153 2.17 -8.58 -10.09
CA CYS A 153 2.87 -8.27 -11.34
C CYS A 153 1.87 -8.08 -12.49
N PHE A 154 0.90 -9.00 -12.65
CA PHE A 154 -0.16 -8.84 -13.63
C PHE A 154 -0.93 -7.54 -13.45
N TYR A 155 -1.33 -7.23 -12.21
CA TYR A 155 -2.03 -6.00 -11.87
C TYR A 155 -1.25 -4.75 -12.27
N ASN A 156 0.09 -4.76 -12.11
CA ASN A 156 0.90 -3.60 -12.39
C ASN A 156 1.30 -3.46 -13.85
N PHE A 157 1.60 -4.55 -14.53
CA PHE A 157 2.20 -4.51 -15.87
C PHE A 157 1.21 -4.84 -16.98
N CYS A 158 0.23 -5.72 -16.71
CA CYS A 158 -0.67 -6.24 -17.74
C CYS A 158 -2.09 -5.66 -17.69
N ASP A 159 -2.55 -5.18 -16.52
CA ASP A 159 -3.92 -4.69 -16.38
C ASP A 159 -4.02 -3.17 -16.56
N TYR A 160 -4.94 -2.73 -17.39
CA TYR A 160 -5.30 -1.32 -17.46
C TYR A 160 -6.13 -0.87 -16.27
N HIS A 161 -5.86 0.32 -15.78
CA HIS A 161 -6.62 0.93 -14.69
C HIS A 161 -7.38 2.15 -15.18
N HIS A 162 -8.69 2.11 -15.06
CA HIS A 162 -9.58 3.20 -15.51
C HIS A 162 -9.22 4.55 -14.89
N SER A 163 -8.81 4.57 -13.63
CA SER A 163 -8.41 5.80 -12.92
C SER A 163 -7.04 6.36 -13.38
N LEU A 164 -6.23 5.56 -14.06
CA LEU A 164 -4.91 5.97 -14.55
C LEU A 164 -4.91 6.40 -16.03
N ARG A 165 -6.05 6.30 -16.70
CA ARG A 165 -6.16 6.74 -18.11
C ARG A 165 -5.90 8.24 -18.25
N LEU A 166 -5.26 8.62 -19.33
CA LEU A 166 -5.04 10.03 -19.69
C LEU A 166 -6.10 10.50 -20.68
N LYS A 167 -6.57 11.72 -20.48
CA LYS A 167 -7.43 12.42 -21.42
C LYS A 167 -6.54 13.24 -22.35
N LEU A 168 -6.46 12.87 -23.62
CA LEU A 168 -5.75 13.62 -24.63
C LEU A 168 -6.73 14.42 -25.48
N SER A 169 -6.47 15.69 -25.68
CA SER A 169 -7.21 16.53 -26.62
C SER A 169 -6.83 16.17 -28.07
N VAL A 170 -7.82 15.97 -28.93
CA VAL A 170 -7.63 15.62 -30.34
C VAL A 170 -8.19 16.76 -31.19
N GLY A 171 -7.48 17.89 -31.22
CA GLY A 171 -7.87 19.07 -31.98
C GLY A 171 -9.30 19.52 -31.73
N SER A 172 -10.04 19.91 -32.78
CA SER A 172 -11.45 20.29 -32.73
C SER A 172 -12.43 19.12 -32.57
N PHE A 173 -11.96 17.88 -32.64
CA PHE A 173 -12.78 16.66 -32.58
C PHE A 173 -13.03 16.11 -31.16
N GLY A 174 -12.61 16.81 -30.12
CA GLY A 174 -12.86 16.41 -28.74
C GLY A 174 -11.65 15.81 -28.05
N TYR A 175 -11.82 14.64 -27.39
CA TYR A 175 -10.74 14.02 -26.65
C TYR A 175 -10.74 12.50 -26.81
N ARG A 176 -9.54 11.90 -26.66
CA ARG A 176 -9.32 10.45 -26.63
C ARG A 176 -8.77 10.04 -25.26
N TRP A 177 -9.22 8.89 -24.77
CA TRP A 177 -8.67 8.27 -23.56
C TRP A 177 -7.56 7.29 -23.93
N VAL A 178 -6.38 7.48 -23.33
CA VAL A 178 -5.27 6.54 -23.41
C VAL A 178 -5.23 5.70 -22.14
N GLN A 179 -5.38 4.41 -22.30
CA GLN A 179 -5.34 3.45 -21.21
C GLN A 179 -3.91 3.29 -20.69
N ARG A 180 -3.74 3.15 -19.37
CA ARG A 180 -2.42 2.93 -18.75
C ARG A 180 -2.51 1.87 -17.66
N THR A 181 -1.43 1.07 -17.56
CA THR A 181 -1.17 0.22 -16.40
C THR A 181 -0.49 1.05 -15.30
N PRO A 182 -0.46 0.60 -14.03
CA PRO A 182 0.33 1.25 -12.99
C PRO A 182 1.80 1.41 -13.35
N ALA A 183 2.40 0.42 -14.02
CA ALA A 183 3.79 0.46 -14.45
C ALA A 183 4.05 1.57 -15.51
N ILE A 184 3.14 1.72 -16.50
CA ILE A 184 3.20 2.82 -17.45
C ILE A 184 3.03 4.16 -16.72
N ALA A 185 2.08 4.27 -15.81
CA ALA A 185 1.80 5.50 -15.09
C ALA A 185 2.96 5.95 -14.19
N SER A 186 3.78 5.01 -13.71
CA SER A 186 4.97 5.27 -12.90
C SER A 186 6.26 5.39 -13.71
N GLY A 187 6.20 5.25 -15.04
CA GLY A 187 7.37 5.36 -15.92
C GLY A 187 8.31 4.15 -15.87
N LEU A 188 7.85 3.01 -15.36
CA LEU A 188 8.64 1.75 -15.32
C LEU A 188 8.67 1.03 -16.66
N THR A 189 7.68 1.29 -17.52
CA THR A 189 7.57 0.76 -18.88
C THR A 189 6.80 1.76 -19.75
N ASP A 190 7.02 1.71 -21.04
CA ASP A 190 6.38 2.54 -22.05
C ASP A 190 5.10 1.91 -22.64
N HIS A 191 4.91 0.61 -22.44
CA HIS A 191 3.78 -0.15 -22.98
C HIS A 191 3.15 -1.11 -21.97
N GLN A 192 1.98 -1.63 -22.31
CA GLN A 192 1.33 -2.73 -21.58
C GLN A 192 2.04 -4.04 -21.89
N TRP A 193 2.49 -4.73 -20.87
CA TRP A 193 3.11 -6.04 -21.04
C TRP A 193 2.07 -7.12 -21.34
N THR A 194 2.43 -8.01 -22.24
CA THR A 194 1.72 -9.26 -22.41
C THR A 194 2.09 -10.25 -21.30
N PRO A 195 1.23 -11.26 -21.02
CA PRO A 195 1.62 -12.33 -20.10
C PRO A 195 2.93 -13.02 -20.49
N ALA A 196 3.18 -13.20 -21.79
CA ALA A 196 4.41 -13.82 -22.28
C ALA A 196 5.64 -12.97 -21.97
N GLU A 197 5.58 -11.67 -22.13
CA GLU A 197 6.66 -10.76 -21.75
C GLU A 197 6.93 -10.84 -20.26
N LEU A 198 5.86 -10.82 -19.42
CA LEU A 198 6.02 -10.92 -17.97
C LEU A 198 6.72 -12.20 -17.54
N PHE A 199 6.35 -13.33 -18.11
CA PHE A 199 6.96 -14.63 -17.76
C PHE A 199 8.37 -14.81 -18.31
N ASN A 200 8.69 -14.18 -19.44
CA ASN A 200 10.01 -14.28 -20.06
C ASN A 200 10.99 -13.20 -19.58
N PHE A 201 10.51 -12.25 -18.76
CA PHE A 201 11.37 -11.18 -18.26
C PHE A 201 12.43 -11.73 -17.32
N LYS A 202 13.68 -11.57 -17.71
CA LYS A 202 14.82 -11.92 -16.88
C LYS A 202 15.13 -10.78 -15.92
N VAL A 203 14.93 -11.01 -14.63
CA VAL A 203 15.32 -10.03 -13.60
C VAL A 203 16.84 -9.93 -13.62
N PRO A 204 17.42 -8.73 -13.83
CA PRO A 204 18.87 -8.58 -13.75
C PRO A 204 19.35 -8.96 -12.34
N PRO A 205 20.54 -9.56 -12.21
CA PRO A 205 21.10 -9.86 -10.89
C PRO A 205 21.23 -8.55 -10.08
N LEU A 206 20.92 -8.63 -8.81
CA LEU A 206 21.16 -7.52 -7.89
C LEU A 206 22.69 -7.32 -7.80
N CYS A 207 23.14 -6.14 -8.21
CA CYS A 207 24.54 -5.72 -8.03
C CYS A 207 24.81 -5.37 -6.58
#